data_42d13e3af7ce1c8dbdd02275df560342
#
_entry.id   42d13e3af7ce1c8dbdd02275df560342
#
_cell.length_a   1.000
_cell.length_b   1.000
_cell.length_c   1.000
_cell.angle_alpha   90.00
_cell.angle_beta   90.00
_cell.angle_gamma   90.00
#
_symmetry.space_group_name_H-M   'P 1'
#
loop_
_entity.id
_entity.type
_entity.pdbx_description
1 polymer ?
#
loop_
_entity_poly.entity_id
_entity_poly.type
_entity_poly.pdbx_seq_one_letter_code
_entity_poly.pdbx_strand_id
1 'polypeptide(L)'
;MTKLEFVNHSCIILSNNDVSLSIDPWIDGSVFNNSWNLLVKTPLKSIENLKKSKYVWFSHEHPDHFNPPNLKIFSNNNNFLF
;
A
#
# COMPACT_ATOMS: atom_id res chain seq x y z
N MET A 1 3.66 19.18 -8.99
CA MET A 1 4.35 19.01 -7.69
C MET A 1 4.30 17.57 -7.26
N THR A 2 5.42 17.03 -6.81
CA THR A 2 5.48 15.67 -6.30
C THR A 2 5.15 15.65 -4.82
N LYS A 3 4.28 14.73 -4.42
CA LYS A 3 3.89 14.54 -3.02
C LYS A 3 4.25 13.14 -2.57
N LEU A 4 4.66 13.01 -1.30
CA LEU A 4 4.88 11.73 -0.66
C LEU A 4 3.96 11.66 0.55
N GLU A 5 3.15 10.61 0.60
CA GLU A 5 2.29 10.33 1.76
C GLU A 5 2.77 9.05 2.43
N PHE A 6 3.11 9.12 3.72
CA PHE A 6 3.36 7.94 4.51
C PHE A 6 2.01 7.35 4.94
N VAL A 7 1.81 6.06 4.64
CA VAL A 7 0.55 5.40 4.98
C VAL A 7 0.70 4.57 6.26
N ASN A 8 1.56 3.56 6.23
CA ASN A 8 1.78 2.70 7.39
C ASN A 8 2.95 1.75 7.10
N HIS A 9 3.78 1.47 8.09
CA HIS A 9 4.94 0.57 7.98
C HIS A 9 5.83 0.98 6.79
N SER A 10 5.90 0.19 5.73
CA SER A 10 6.66 0.54 4.52
C SER A 10 5.77 1.03 3.39
N CYS A 11 4.48 1.20 3.65
CA CYS A 11 3.53 1.64 2.62
C CYS A 11 3.57 3.15 2.49
N ILE A 12 3.92 3.62 1.29
CA ILE A 12 3.91 5.03 0.95
C ILE A 12 3.20 5.24 -0.39
N ILE A 13 2.76 6.45 -0.62
CA ILE A 13 2.17 6.87 -1.90
C ILE A 13 2.98 8.04 -2.44
N LEU A 14 3.47 7.88 -3.65
CA LEU A 14 4.11 8.96 -4.39
C LEU A 14 3.12 9.45 -5.46
N SER A 15 2.91 10.75 -5.54
CA SER A 15 2.02 11.29 -6.56
C SER A 15 2.59 12.54 -7.21
N ASN A 16 2.28 12.72 -8.47
CA ASN A 16 2.68 13.89 -9.25
C ASN A 16 1.58 14.17 -10.28
N ASN A 17 0.90 15.29 -10.12
CA ASN A 17 -0.28 15.64 -10.93
C ASN A 17 -1.34 14.53 -10.82
N ASP A 18 -1.68 13.88 -11.94
CA ASP A 18 -2.72 12.85 -11.98
C ASP A 18 -2.19 11.43 -11.84
N VAL A 19 -0.88 11.27 -11.66
CA VAL A 19 -0.26 9.95 -11.56
C VAL A 19 0.14 9.68 -10.13
N SER A 20 -0.22 8.50 -9.61
CA SER A 20 0.17 8.07 -8.27
C SER A 20 0.67 6.63 -8.29
N LEU A 21 1.65 6.38 -7.42
CA LEU A 21 2.28 5.09 -7.23
C LEU A 21 2.23 4.73 -5.75
N SER A 22 1.59 3.62 -5.44
CA SER A 22 1.60 3.05 -4.08
C SER A 22 2.70 2.01 -3.99
N ILE A 23 3.34 1.94 -2.83
CA ILE A 23 4.47 1.03 -2.59
C ILE A 23 4.19 0.21 -1.34
N ASP A 24 4.35 -1.11 -1.44
CA ASP A 24 4.34 -2.08 -0.33
C ASP A 24 3.10 -1.94 0.58
N PRO A 25 1.89 -2.16 0.08
CA PRO A 25 0.67 -1.88 0.82
C PRO A 25 0.29 -2.98 1.82
N TRP A 26 1.02 -3.07 2.95
CA TRP A 26 0.57 -3.82 4.12
C TRP A 26 -0.11 -2.82 5.06
N ILE A 27 -1.45 -2.86 5.10
CA ILE A 27 -2.26 -1.85 5.81
C ILE A 27 -3.19 -2.45 6.86
N ASP A 28 -3.29 -3.77 6.92
CA ASP A 28 -4.18 -4.45 7.86
C ASP A 28 -3.73 -5.88 8.06
N GLY A 29 -4.01 -6.43 9.25
CA GLY A 29 -3.74 -7.81 9.58
C GLY A 29 -2.32 -8.05 10.08
N SER A 30 -2.06 -9.30 10.47
CA SER A 30 -0.75 -9.72 10.94
C SER A 30 0.01 -10.47 9.85
N VAL A 31 1.33 -10.51 9.97
CA VAL A 31 2.20 -11.23 9.04
C VAL A 31 3.23 -12.07 9.81
N PHE A 32 3.98 -12.90 9.10
CA PHE A 32 4.98 -13.79 9.69
C PHE A 32 4.38 -14.68 10.79
N ASN A 33 3.33 -15.45 10.45
CA ASN A 33 2.64 -16.37 11.37
C ASN A 33 2.14 -15.65 12.64
N ASN A 34 1.54 -14.48 12.46
CA ASN A 34 1.02 -13.63 13.55
C ASN A 34 2.09 -13.04 14.46
N SER A 35 3.35 -13.07 14.04
CA SER A 35 4.44 -12.50 14.85
C SER A 35 4.53 -11.00 14.77
N TRP A 36 4.09 -10.41 13.65
CA TRP A 36 4.17 -8.97 13.41
C TRP A 36 2.79 -8.37 13.21
N ASN A 37 2.54 -7.26 13.88
CA ASN A 37 1.32 -6.47 13.71
C ASN A 37 1.71 -5.02 13.43
N LEU A 38 0.80 -4.30 12.76
CA LEU A 38 1.00 -2.87 12.55
C LEU A 38 0.90 -2.14 13.89
N LEU A 39 1.81 -1.18 14.13
CA LEU A 39 1.83 -0.40 15.37
C LEU A 39 0.60 0.50 15.50
N VAL A 40 0.10 0.99 14.39
CA VAL A 40 -1.07 1.87 14.35
C VAL A 40 -2.02 1.40 13.27
N LYS A 41 -3.29 1.75 13.45
CA LYS A 41 -4.31 1.46 12.44
C LYS A 41 -4.14 2.40 11.26
N THR A 42 -4.25 1.87 10.03
CA THR A 42 -4.16 2.68 8.83
C THR A 42 -5.37 3.62 8.74
N PRO A 43 -5.15 4.94 8.55
CA PRO A 43 -6.27 5.88 8.41
C PRO A 43 -7.13 5.57 7.19
N LEU A 44 -8.45 5.75 7.32
CA LEU A 44 -9.38 5.49 6.23
C LEU A 44 -9.07 6.36 5.01
N LYS A 45 -8.67 7.60 5.21
CA LYS A 45 -8.33 8.48 4.09
C LYS A 45 -7.13 7.95 3.30
N SER A 46 -6.16 7.38 3.98
CA SER A 46 -5.00 6.77 3.31
C SER A 46 -5.41 5.56 2.48
N ILE A 47 -6.34 4.74 2.99
CA ILE A 47 -6.88 3.61 2.24
C ILE A 47 -7.59 4.10 0.98
N GLU A 48 -8.35 5.19 1.08
CA GLU A 48 -9.01 5.78 -0.08
C GLU A 48 -7.99 6.27 -1.11
N ASN A 49 -6.91 6.88 -0.65
CA ASN A 49 -5.84 7.35 -1.54
C ASN A 49 -5.13 6.17 -2.22
N LEU A 50 -4.94 5.06 -1.51
CA LEU A 50 -4.39 3.84 -2.10
C LEU A 50 -5.26 3.32 -3.25
N LYS A 51 -6.58 3.31 -3.04
CA LYS A 51 -7.52 2.85 -4.08
C LYS A 51 -7.46 3.67 -5.36
N LYS A 52 -7.03 4.93 -5.27
CA LYS A 52 -6.90 5.83 -6.41
C LYS A 52 -5.57 5.71 -7.13
N SER A 53 -4.63 4.93 -6.60
CA SER A 53 -3.31 4.80 -7.20
C SER A 53 -3.37 4.17 -8.57
N LYS A 54 -2.69 4.77 -9.54
CA LYS A 54 -2.61 4.21 -10.88
C LYS A 54 -1.73 2.98 -10.92
N TYR A 55 -0.64 3.00 -10.16
CA TYR A 55 0.32 1.90 -10.09
C TYR A 55 0.53 1.46 -8.64
N VAL A 56 0.76 0.16 -8.45
CA VAL A 56 1.09 -0.43 -7.16
C VAL A 56 2.37 -1.24 -7.35
N TRP A 57 3.43 -0.89 -6.63
CA TRP A 57 4.73 -1.53 -6.75
C TRP A 57 5.11 -2.23 -5.46
N PHE A 58 5.73 -3.39 -5.60
CA PHE A 58 6.20 -4.18 -4.47
C PHE A 58 7.72 -4.25 -4.52
N SER A 59 8.37 -3.84 -3.42
CA SER A 59 9.83 -3.83 -3.37
C SER A 59 10.40 -5.25 -3.34
N HIS A 60 9.72 -6.16 -2.65
CA HIS A 60 10.09 -7.57 -2.59
C HIS A 60 8.91 -8.38 -2.03
N GLU A 61 9.10 -9.69 -1.89
CA GLU A 61 8.02 -10.65 -1.64
C GLU A 61 7.68 -10.88 -0.16
N HIS A 62 8.41 -10.27 0.78
CA HIS A 62 8.14 -10.48 2.21
C HIS A 62 6.71 -10.03 2.56
N PRO A 63 6.02 -10.74 3.49
CA PRO A 63 4.61 -10.46 3.80
C PRO A 63 4.32 -9.05 4.31
N ASP A 64 5.30 -8.37 4.90
CA ASP A 64 5.13 -6.99 5.36
C ASP A 64 5.26 -5.97 4.22
N HIS A 65 5.51 -6.43 3.01
CA HIS A 65 5.58 -5.60 1.80
C HIS A 65 4.60 -6.09 0.75
N PHE A 66 4.60 -7.38 0.44
CA PHE A 66 3.65 -8.01 -0.48
C PHE A 66 2.67 -8.85 0.33
N ASN A 67 1.46 -8.36 0.51
CA ASN A 67 0.45 -9.00 1.35
C ASN A 67 -0.83 -9.20 0.55
N PRO A 68 -1.05 -10.41 -0.02
CA PRO A 68 -2.22 -10.65 -0.86
C PRO A 68 -3.57 -10.31 -0.23
N PRO A 69 -3.85 -10.61 1.05
CA PRO A 69 -5.11 -10.18 1.65
C PRO A 69 -5.36 -8.68 1.59
N ASN A 70 -4.31 -7.86 1.64
CA ASN A 70 -4.45 -6.41 1.56
C ASN A 70 -4.69 -5.91 0.14
N LEU A 71 -4.49 -6.74 -0.88
CA LEU A 71 -4.70 -6.32 -2.27
C LEU A 71 -6.17 -6.24 -2.65
N LYS A 72 -7.07 -6.68 -1.77
CA LYS A 72 -8.52 -6.63 -2.02
C LYS A 72 -9.07 -5.22 -2.16
N ILE A 73 -8.36 -4.21 -1.66
CA ILE A 73 -8.80 -2.82 -1.79
C ILE A 73 -8.63 -2.30 -3.21
N PHE A 74 -7.78 -2.94 -4.01
CA PHE A 74 -7.50 -2.50 -5.37
C PHE A 74 -8.48 -3.13 -6.36
N SER A 75 -8.61 -2.48 -7.52
CA SER A 75 -9.53 -2.92 -8.58
C SER A 75 -8.76 -3.11 -9.89
N ASN A 76 -9.50 -3.42 -10.97
CA ASN A 76 -8.90 -3.58 -12.29
C ASN A 76 -8.30 -2.28 -12.84
N ASN A 77 -8.63 -1.13 -12.24
CA ASN A 77 -8.07 0.15 -12.65
C ASN A 77 -6.67 0.40 -12.09
N ASN A 78 -6.25 -0.41 -11.13
CA ASN A 78 -4.90 -0.34 -10.57
C ASN A 78 -3.99 -1.29 -11.33
N ASN A 79 -2.75 -0.87 -11.58
CA ASN A 79 -1.76 -1.68 -12.29
C ASN A 79 -0.68 -2.11 -11.31
N PHE A 80 -0.50 -3.42 -11.17
CA PHE A 80 0.52 -3.97 -10.27
C PHE A 80 1.85 -4.10 -11.00
N LEU A 81 2.91 -3.67 -10.35
CA LEU A 81 4.28 -3.76 -10.84
C LEU A 81 5.11 -4.59 -9.87
N PHE A 82 5.84 -5.54 -10.42
CA PHE A 82 6.69 -6.43 -9.62
C PHE A 82 8.15 -6.28 -9.97
#